data_e26971460bac980976098f40119c4dd2
#
_entry.id   e26971460bac980976098f40119c4dd2
#
_cell.length_a   1.000
_cell.length_b   1.000
_cell.length_c   1.000
_cell.angle_alpha   90.00
_cell.angle_beta   90.00
_cell.angle_gamma   90.00
#
_symmetry.space_group_name_H-M   'P 1'
#
loop_
_entity.id
_entity.type
_entity.pdbx_description
1 polymer ?
#
loop_
_entity_poly.entity_id
_entity_poly.type
_entity_poly.pdbx_seq_one_letter_code
_entity_poly.pdbx_strand_id
1 'polypeptide(L)'
;MYRLSIIIPLWADNGSFEDTLASVLQNRPAESEVLVVHSQAYDDPYNLKGEVRFVAAPRDASSSQVINAGCQAAQGEIIHVLQPGVLATDGWTTAALACFRDPQICAVAPLLVDAADADRIVAAGLRYTRGGRRMCQGTGTTRSGSSPAIQSVTVGPGLFAGFYRRWIWQAIGEFCERLDVSWADVDFALSLRSLGYRAVLEPDSVMRASPATVADAPVSFRSGHNAERVFWRHAAASGWPAALVCHPLTVVGSLLRHANRGG
;
A
#
# COMPACT_ATOMS: atom_id res chain seq x y z
N MET A 1 -1.93 24.36 -8.33
CA MET A 1 -2.60 23.05 -8.40
C MET A 1 -1.61 22.05 -7.84
N TYR A 2 -2.00 21.23 -6.87
CA TYR A 2 -1.08 20.25 -6.29
C TYR A 2 -0.80 19.12 -7.28
N ARG A 3 0.44 18.70 -7.36
CA ARG A 3 0.84 17.52 -8.13
C ARG A 3 0.65 16.24 -7.32
N LEU A 4 0.84 16.30 -5.99
CA LEU A 4 0.83 15.18 -5.09
C LEU A 4 -0.05 15.45 -3.87
N SER A 5 -0.94 14.51 -3.51
CA SER A 5 -1.64 14.47 -2.23
C SER A 5 -1.12 13.32 -1.40
N ILE A 6 -0.53 13.62 -0.24
CA ILE A 6 -0.01 12.63 0.70
C ILE A 6 -1.09 12.39 1.75
N ILE A 7 -1.58 11.16 1.85
CA ILE A 7 -2.68 10.77 2.71
C ILE A 7 -2.14 9.90 3.83
N ILE A 8 -2.22 10.39 5.06
CA ILE A 8 -1.78 9.69 6.27
C ILE A 8 -3.03 9.35 7.09
N PRO A 9 -3.47 8.08 7.09
CA PRO A 9 -4.59 7.68 7.94
C PRO A 9 -4.15 7.62 9.39
N LEU A 10 -4.91 8.27 10.27
CA LEU A 10 -4.75 8.18 11.71
C LEU A 10 -5.69 7.09 12.24
N TRP A 11 -5.13 5.92 12.49
CA TRP A 11 -5.79 4.87 13.26
C TRP A 11 -5.79 5.27 14.75
N ALA A 12 -6.46 4.56 15.63
CA ALA A 12 -6.36 4.83 17.05
C ALA A 12 -4.90 4.89 17.52
N ASP A 13 -4.59 5.86 18.35
CA ASP A 13 -3.33 6.24 18.97
C ASP A 13 -2.11 5.34 18.70
N ASN A 14 -1.17 5.87 17.96
CA ASN A 14 0.13 5.23 17.82
C ASN A 14 1.22 6.30 17.65
N GLY A 15 2.22 6.31 18.51
CA GLY A 15 3.37 7.23 18.42
C GLY A 15 4.07 7.20 17.05
N SER A 16 3.88 6.13 16.27
CA SER A 16 4.41 6.03 14.90
C SER A 16 3.75 6.98 13.89
N PHE A 17 2.55 7.50 14.19
CA PHE A 17 1.90 8.52 13.36
C PHE A 17 2.67 9.85 13.37
N GLU A 18 3.10 10.30 14.55
CA GLU A 18 3.83 11.56 14.70
C GLU A 18 5.17 11.52 13.97
N ASP A 19 5.91 10.40 14.09
CA ASP A 19 7.18 10.20 13.38
C ASP A 19 6.97 10.22 11.85
N THR A 20 5.90 9.56 11.37
CA THR A 20 5.54 9.56 9.95
C THR A 20 5.23 10.98 9.48
N LEU A 21 4.35 11.69 10.19
CA LEU A 21 3.96 13.05 9.84
C LEU A 21 5.16 14.00 9.83
N ALA A 22 6.01 13.95 10.87
CA ALA A 22 7.23 14.76 10.95
C ALA A 22 8.16 14.48 9.77
N SER A 23 8.40 13.20 9.43
CA SER A 23 9.23 12.81 8.30
C SER A 23 8.70 13.34 6.95
N VAL A 24 7.38 13.30 6.78
CA VAL A 24 6.71 13.83 5.58
C VAL A 24 6.85 15.34 5.50
N LEU A 25 6.56 16.07 6.56
CA LEU A 25 6.65 17.54 6.57
C LEU A 25 8.07 18.02 6.30
N GLN A 26 9.08 17.28 6.76
CA GLN A 26 10.49 17.56 6.51
C GLN A 26 10.92 17.37 5.06
N ASN A 27 10.35 16.35 4.37
CA ASN A 27 10.87 15.88 3.09
C ASN A 27 9.90 16.05 1.91
N ARG A 28 8.66 16.54 2.13
CA ARG A 28 7.64 16.69 1.08
C ARG A 28 8.03 17.71 0.01
N PRO A 29 7.69 17.49 -1.26
CA PRO A 29 7.90 18.49 -2.30
C PRO A 29 6.95 19.69 -2.13
N ALA A 30 7.37 20.86 -2.61
CA ALA A 30 6.61 22.12 -2.47
C ALA A 30 5.20 22.03 -3.11
N GLU A 31 5.06 21.30 -4.21
CA GLU A 31 3.76 21.13 -4.92
C GLU A 31 2.93 19.96 -4.34
N SER A 32 2.95 19.78 -3.03
CA SER A 32 2.18 18.73 -2.35
C SER A 32 1.25 19.30 -1.28
N GLU A 33 0.17 18.58 -1.04
CA GLU A 33 -0.65 18.72 0.16
C GLU A 33 -0.53 17.48 1.03
N VAL A 34 -0.69 17.65 2.35
CA VAL A 34 -0.73 16.57 3.32
C VAL A 34 -2.11 16.50 3.94
N LEU A 35 -2.75 15.34 3.87
CA LEU A 35 -4.05 15.07 4.46
C LEU A 35 -3.89 14.06 5.59
N VAL A 36 -4.26 14.45 6.79
CA VAL A 36 -4.41 13.54 7.92
C VAL A 36 -5.87 13.14 8.04
N VAL A 37 -6.15 11.85 7.90
CA VAL A 37 -7.52 11.34 7.90
C VAL A 37 -7.79 10.62 9.21
N HIS A 38 -8.75 11.09 9.96
CA HIS A 38 -9.06 10.58 11.30
C HIS A 38 -10.52 10.17 11.43
N SER A 39 -10.79 9.06 12.13
CA SER A 39 -12.14 8.59 12.48
C SER A 39 -12.56 8.96 13.90
N GLN A 40 -11.62 9.46 14.72
CA GLN A 40 -11.85 9.94 16.07
C GLN A 40 -11.42 11.42 16.18
N ALA A 41 -11.86 12.11 17.23
CA ALA A 41 -11.43 13.49 17.45
C ALA A 41 -9.90 13.55 17.60
N TYR A 42 -9.29 14.49 16.88
CA TYR A 42 -7.86 14.77 16.96
C TYR A 42 -7.67 16.25 17.29
N ASP A 43 -6.96 16.51 18.37
CA ASP A 43 -6.87 17.86 18.96
C ASP A 43 -5.76 18.74 18.35
N ASP A 44 -5.03 18.26 17.34
CA ASP A 44 -3.92 18.97 16.67
C ASP A 44 -2.95 19.63 17.69
N PRO A 45 -2.22 18.82 18.49
CA PRO A 45 -1.40 19.34 19.58
C PRO A 45 -0.24 20.22 19.09
N TYR A 46 0.11 20.14 17.82
CA TYR A 46 1.22 20.89 17.20
C TYR A 46 0.76 22.10 16.39
N ASN A 47 -0.55 22.38 16.34
CA ASN A 47 -1.15 23.48 15.57
C ASN A 47 -0.76 23.49 14.08
N LEU A 48 -0.90 22.34 13.43
CA LEU A 48 -0.48 22.08 12.03
C LEU A 48 -1.52 22.48 10.98
N LYS A 49 -2.64 23.11 11.36
CA LYS A 49 -3.75 23.48 10.46
C LYS A 49 -3.33 24.31 9.25
N GLY A 50 -2.19 24.99 9.30
CA GLY A 50 -1.63 25.74 8.17
C GLY A 50 -0.84 24.90 7.18
N GLU A 51 -0.37 23.72 7.58
CA GLU A 51 0.49 22.83 6.78
C GLU A 51 -0.18 21.52 6.42
N VAL A 52 -1.14 21.09 7.22
CA VAL A 52 -1.84 19.82 7.10
C VAL A 52 -3.34 20.07 7.06
N ARG A 53 -4.02 19.36 6.17
CA ARG A 53 -5.48 19.36 6.10
C ARG A 53 -6.03 18.13 6.82
N PHE A 54 -6.80 18.37 7.88
CA PHE A 54 -7.47 17.30 8.62
C PHE A 54 -8.80 16.95 7.94
N VAL A 55 -9.00 15.66 7.71
CA VAL A 55 -10.19 15.10 7.05
C VAL A 55 -10.86 14.11 8.01
N ALA A 56 -12.13 14.36 8.33
CA ALA A 56 -12.88 13.45 9.19
C ALA A 56 -13.46 12.28 8.36
N ALA A 57 -13.24 11.07 8.81
CA ALA A 57 -13.91 9.86 8.36
C ALA A 57 -15.04 9.46 9.34
N PRO A 58 -16.01 8.64 8.96
CA PRO A 58 -17.00 8.12 9.87
C PRO A 58 -16.36 7.43 11.10
N ARG A 59 -17.00 7.56 12.27
CA ARG A 59 -16.43 7.09 13.56
C ARG A 59 -16.05 5.61 13.55
N ASP A 60 -16.88 4.77 12.90
CA ASP A 60 -16.68 3.31 12.82
C ASP A 60 -16.15 2.88 11.44
N ALA A 61 -15.49 3.80 10.73
CA ALA A 61 -14.97 3.52 9.40
C ALA A 61 -13.91 2.42 9.43
N SER A 62 -13.99 1.50 8.47
CA SER A 62 -12.92 0.54 8.20
C SER A 62 -11.68 1.27 7.72
N SER A 63 -10.51 0.62 7.82
CA SER A 63 -9.25 1.20 7.35
C SER A 63 -9.32 1.63 5.87
N SER A 64 -9.99 0.86 5.01
CA SER A 64 -10.19 1.21 3.61
C SER A 64 -11.08 2.45 3.44
N GLN A 65 -12.13 2.60 4.27
CA GLN A 65 -12.98 3.80 4.27
C GLN A 65 -12.22 5.05 4.71
N VAL A 66 -11.36 4.94 5.73
CA VAL A 66 -10.51 6.06 6.17
C VAL A 66 -9.59 6.49 5.03
N ILE A 67 -8.93 5.54 4.35
CA ILE A 67 -8.08 5.86 3.20
C ILE A 67 -8.90 6.51 2.07
N ASN A 68 -10.05 5.94 1.73
CA ASN A 68 -10.92 6.47 0.68
C ASN A 68 -11.37 7.91 0.98
N ALA A 69 -11.74 8.23 2.23
CA ALA A 69 -12.10 9.59 2.61
C ALA A 69 -10.97 10.60 2.33
N GLY A 70 -9.72 10.21 2.59
CA GLY A 70 -8.55 11.00 2.23
C GLY A 70 -8.38 11.14 0.72
N CYS A 71 -8.53 10.04 -0.03
CA CYS A 71 -8.41 10.04 -1.48
C CYS A 71 -9.50 10.88 -2.15
N GLN A 72 -10.72 10.87 -1.63
CA GLN A 72 -11.83 11.72 -2.09
C GLN A 72 -11.56 13.21 -1.85
N ALA A 73 -10.96 13.54 -0.70
CA ALA A 73 -10.60 14.91 -0.35
C ALA A 73 -9.35 15.42 -1.10
N ALA A 74 -8.55 14.53 -1.69
CA ALA A 74 -7.32 14.85 -2.39
C ALA A 74 -7.54 15.73 -3.63
N GLN A 75 -6.65 16.71 -3.84
CA GLN A 75 -6.67 17.63 -4.97
C GLN A 75 -5.53 17.38 -5.97
N GLY A 76 -4.50 16.64 -5.58
CA GLY A 76 -3.35 16.29 -6.41
C GLY A 76 -3.72 15.33 -7.55
N GLU A 77 -2.92 15.34 -8.60
CA GLU A 77 -3.03 14.39 -9.71
C GLU A 77 -2.64 12.97 -9.29
N ILE A 78 -1.68 12.90 -8.38
CA ILE A 78 -1.18 11.65 -7.79
C ILE A 78 -1.57 11.61 -6.31
N ILE A 79 -2.06 10.48 -5.87
CA ILE A 79 -2.35 10.16 -4.48
C ILE A 79 -1.21 9.29 -3.96
N HIS A 80 -0.66 9.63 -2.81
CA HIS A 80 0.29 8.81 -2.07
C HIS A 80 -0.31 8.42 -0.73
N VAL A 81 -0.67 7.16 -0.56
CA VAL A 81 -1.13 6.62 0.73
C VAL A 81 0.10 6.23 1.54
N LEU A 82 0.18 6.72 2.76
CA LEU A 82 1.31 6.49 3.65
C LEU A 82 0.83 6.08 5.05
N GLN A 83 1.01 4.81 5.39
CA GLN A 83 0.59 4.28 6.68
C GLN A 83 1.52 4.77 7.82
N PRO A 84 0.99 5.04 9.03
CA PRO A 84 1.81 5.29 10.21
C PRO A 84 2.87 4.21 10.43
N GLY A 85 4.08 4.65 10.78
CA GLY A 85 5.27 3.81 10.91
C GLY A 85 6.10 3.65 9.63
N VAL A 86 5.66 4.24 8.51
CA VAL A 86 6.49 4.43 7.32
C VAL A 86 7.08 5.84 7.33
N LEU A 87 8.39 5.96 7.21
CA LEU A 87 9.12 7.21 7.28
C LEU A 87 9.57 7.64 5.88
N ALA A 88 9.24 8.87 5.53
CA ALA A 88 9.72 9.52 4.32
C ALA A 88 11.21 9.85 4.43
N THR A 89 11.96 9.67 3.35
CA THR A 89 13.36 10.09 3.25
C THR A 89 13.51 11.21 2.22
N ASP A 90 14.66 11.86 2.17
CA ASP A 90 14.90 12.88 1.17
C ASP A 90 14.73 12.32 -0.25
N GLY A 91 14.04 13.07 -1.11
CA GLY A 91 13.85 12.75 -2.53
C GLY A 91 12.92 11.57 -2.84
N TRP A 92 12.29 10.90 -1.86
CA TRP A 92 11.46 9.69 -2.09
C TRP A 92 10.37 9.86 -3.16
N THR A 93 9.84 11.06 -3.33
CA THR A 93 8.79 11.32 -4.31
C THR A 93 9.32 11.55 -5.72
N THR A 94 10.56 12.00 -5.86
CA THR A 94 11.12 12.47 -7.14
C THR A 94 11.14 11.35 -8.18
N ALA A 95 11.72 10.21 -7.85
CA ALA A 95 11.79 9.05 -8.73
C ALA A 95 10.40 8.45 -8.98
N ALA A 96 9.57 8.31 -7.93
CA ALA A 96 8.22 7.81 -8.06
C ALA A 96 7.35 8.67 -8.99
N LEU A 97 7.40 10.00 -8.86
CA LEU A 97 6.64 10.91 -9.72
C LEU A 97 7.16 10.91 -11.16
N ALA A 98 8.44 10.62 -11.39
CA ALA A 98 8.98 10.49 -12.73
C ALA A 98 8.39 9.29 -13.50
N CYS A 99 8.06 8.20 -12.82
CA CYS A 99 7.42 7.02 -13.43
C CYS A 99 6.08 7.37 -14.09
N PHE A 100 5.35 8.34 -13.54
CA PHE A 100 4.06 8.78 -14.09
C PHE A 100 4.16 9.62 -15.37
N ARG A 101 5.36 9.83 -15.93
CA ARG A 101 5.51 10.36 -17.30
C ARG A 101 5.02 9.35 -18.34
N ASP A 102 5.09 8.07 -18.04
CA ASP A 102 4.46 7.03 -18.86
C ASP A 102 2.98 6.93 -18.50
N PRO A 103 2.05 7.23 -19.44
CA PRO A 103 0.61 7.21 -19.17
C PRO A 103 0.07 5.81 -18.85
N GLN A 104 0.79 4.75 -19.20
CA GLN A 104 0.43 3.37 -18.89
C GLN A 104 0.73 3.00 -17.42
N ILE A 105 1.61 3.75 -16.76
CA ILE A 105 1.92 3.54 -15.34
C ILE A 105 0.91 4.32 -14.50
N CYS A 106 0.12 3.58 -13.74
CA CYS A 106 -0.95 4.16 -12.92
C CYS A 106 -0.79 3.90 -11.42
N ALA A 107 0.16 3.04 -11.05
CA ALA A 107 0.56 2.85 -9.65
C ALA A 107 2.08 2.63 -9.54
N VAL A 108 2.68 3.14 -8.47
CA VAL A 108 4.12 3.01 -8.21
C VAL A 108 4.32 2.55 -6.76
N ALA A 109 5.10 1.49 -6.59
CA ALA A 109 5.56 1.01 -5.30
C ALA A 109 6.93 1.63 -5.00
N PRO A 110 7.13 2.30 -3.87
CA PRO A 110 8.45 2.65 -3.39
C PRO A 110 9.18 1.42 -2.85
N LEU A 111 10.48 1.52 -2.72
CA LEU A 111 11.30 0.56 -2.00
C LEU A 111 11.29 0.89 -0.50
N LEU A 112 10.77 -0.03 0.33
CA LEU A 112 10.83 0.09 1.77
C LEU A 112 12.02 -0.69 2.31
N VAL A 113 12.89 0.00 3.05
CA VAL A 113 14.03 -0.58 3.76
C VAL A 113 13.80 -0.53 5.26
N ASP A 114 14.49 -1.39 5.98
CA ASP A 114 14.39 -1.45 7.44
C ASP A 114 14.90 -0.15 8.06
N ALA A 115 14.15 0.40 9.01
CA ALA A 115 14.53 1.61 9.72
C ALA A 115 15.84 1.43 10.50
N ALA A 116 16.14 0.21 10.97
CA ALA A 116 17.36 -0.13 11.69
C ALA A 116 18.53 -0.52 10.77
N ASP A 117 18.25 -1.05 9.57
CA ASP A 117 19.25 -1.53 8.62
C ASP A 117 18.84 -1.16 7.17
N ALA A 118 19.39 -0.08 6.66
CA ALA A 118 19.05 0.46 5.34
C ALA A 118 19.43 -0.46 4.16
N ASP A 119 20.24 -1.50 4.35
CA ASP A 119 20.53 -2.51 3.33
C ASP A 119 19.45 -3.62 3.30
N ARG A 120 18.69 -3.78 4.36
CA ARG A 120 17.64 -4.80 4.47
C ARG A 120 16.32 -4.31 3.85
N ILE A 121 15.77 -5.07 2.91
CA ILE A 121 14.50 -4.76 2.27
C ILE A 121 13.35 -5.27 3.14
N VAL A 122 12.38 -4.39 3.38
CA VAL A 122 11.13 -4.68 4.07
C VAL A 122 10.04 -5.00 3.05
N ALA A 123 9.91 -4.19 2.00
CA ALA A 123 8.98 -4.43 0.91
C ALA A 123 9.41 -3.72 -0.39
N ALA A 124 9.22 -4.39 -1.51
CA ALA A 124 9.45 -3.89 -2.86
C ALA A 124 8.18 -4.11 -3.73
N GLY A 125 7.06 -3.58 -3.26
CA GLY A 125 5.75 -3.83 -3.84
C GLY A 125 5.17 -5.20 -3.47
N LEU A 126 4.09 -5.58 -4.15
CA LEU A 126 3.31 -6.78 -3.88
C LEU A 126 3.50 -7.83 -4.97
N ARG A 127 3.44 -9.07 -4.56
CA ARG A 127 3.31 -10.23 -5.44
C ARG A 127 2.04 -11.01 -5.11
N TYR A 128 1.31 -11.40 -6.17
CA TYR A 128 0.14 -12.23 -6.04
C TYR A 128 0.29 -13.47 -6.91
N THR A 129 0.14 -14.65 -6.33
CA THR A 129 0.31 -15.90 -7.05
C THR A 129 -0.98 -16.34 -7.73
N ARG A 130 -0.88 -17.24 -8.73
CA ARG A 130 -2.05 -17.84 -9.37
C ARG A 130 -2.96 -18.63 -8.43
N GLY A 131 -2.42 -19.07 -7.30
CA GLY A 131 -3.20 -19.75 -6.25
C GLY A 131 -3.86 -18.81 -5.24
N GLY A 132 -3.73 -17.49 -5.39
CA GLY A 132 -4.38 -16.53 -4.51
C GLY A 132 -3.55 -16.08 -3.30
N ARG A 133 -2.22 -16.33 -3.29
CA ARG A 133 -1.37 -15.90 -2.18
C ARG A 133 -0.81 -14.50 -2.41
N ARG A 134 -1.05 -13.60 -1.46
CA ARG A 134 -0.43 -12.27 -1.35
C ARG A 134 0.92 -12.36 -0.63
N MET A 135 1.89 -11.60 -1.04
CA MET A 135 3.22 -11.49 -0.42
C MET A 135 3.82 -10.12 -0.70
N CYS A 136 4.54 -9.56 0.26
CA CYS A 136 5.45 -8.45 -0.01
C CYS A 136 6.70 -8.99 -0.73
N GLN A 137 7.08 -8.35 -1.83
CA GLN A 137 8.25 -8.72 -2.61
C GLN A 137 9.53 -8.25 -1.92
N GLY A 138 10.60 -9.03 -2.01
CA GLY A 138 11.92 -8.66 -1.51
C GLY A 138 12.11 -8.72 0.00
N THR A 139 11.08 -9.04 0.78
CA THR A 139 11.16 -9.06 2.25
C THR A 139 12.30 -9.94 2.75
N GLY A 140 13.17 -9.34 3.58
CA GLY A 140 14.29 -10.02 4.21
C GLY A 140 15.53 -10.20 3.32
N THR A 141 15.49 -9.73 2.06
CA THR A 141 16.68 -9.69 1.19
C THR A 141 17.47 -8.40 1.39
N THR A 142 18.69 -8.34 0.89
CA THR A 142 19.53 -7.13 0.94
C THR A 142 19.48 -6.38 -0.39
N ARG A 143 19.66 -5.05 -0.34
CA ARG A 143 19.77 -4.20 -1.53
C ARG A 143 21.04 -4.51 -2.32
N SER A 144 22.17 -4.68 -1.63
CA SER A 144 23.48 -5.00 -2.22
C SER A 144 23.50 -6.39 -2.85
N GLY A 145 22.71 -7.31 -2.33
CA GLY A 145 22.53 -8.66 -2.86
C GLY A 145 21.47 -8.77 -3.95
N SER A 146 21.15 -7.68 -4.65
CA SER A 146 20.06 -7.54 -5.62
C SER A 146 19.90 -8.78 -6.50
N SER A 147 19.11 -9.71 -5.99
CA SER A 147 18.66 -10.83 -6.80
C SER A 147 17.80 -10.28 -7.95
N PRO A 148 17.87 -10.86 -9.15
CA PRO A 148 16.94 -10.58 -10.24
C PRO A 148 15.46 -10.68 -9.84
N ALA A 149 15.19 -11.18 -8.63
CA ALA A 149 13.85 -11.29 -8.06
C ALA A 149 13.20 -9.95 -7.65
N ILE A 150 14.00 -8.87 -7.47
CA ILE A 150 13.49 -7.50 -7.29
C ILE A 150 13.42 -6.84 -8.67
N GLN A 151 12.68 -7.47 -9.56
CA GLN A 151 12.43 -6.89 -10.86
C GLN A 151 11.29 -5.88 -10.78
N SER A 152 11.33 -4.90 -11.67
CA SER A 152 10.34 -3.84 -11.87
C SER A 152 8.89 -4.30 -11.99
N VAL A 153 8.64 -5.60 -12.09
CA VAL A 153 7.30 -6.19 -12.23
C VAL A 153 6.73 -6.50 -10.85
N THR A 154 5.90 -5.61 -10.36
CA THR A 154 5.04 -5.84 -9.19
C THR A 154 3.59 -5.98 -9.64
N VAL A 155 2.76 -6.64 -8.84
CA VAL A 155 1.31 -6.61 -9.03
C VAL A 155 0.80 -5.21 -8.73
N GLY A 156 1.32 -4.58 -7.68
CA GLY A 156 1.01 -3.22 -7.28
C GLY A 156 1.75 -2.80 -6.01
N PRO A 157 1.63 -1.55 -5.60
CA PRO A 157 2.08 -1.12 -4.29
C PRO A 157 1.14 -1.63 -3.19
N GLY A 158 1.67 -1.83 -1.98
CA GLY A 158 0.84 -2.00 -0.79
C GLY A 158 0.25 -0.67 -0.34
N LEU A 159 -0.92 -0.70 0.29
CA LEU A 159 -1.55 0.48 0.87
C LEU A 159 -0.79 1.06 2.07
N PHE A 160 0.33 0.45 2.48
CA PHE A 160 1.24 1.02 3.45
C PHE A 160 2.10 2.17 2.91
N ALA A 161 2.42 2.18 1.58
CA ALA A 161 3.20 3.24 0.94
C ALA A 161 3.05 3.20 -0.58
N GLY A 162 1.85 3.45 -1.12
CA GLY A 162 1.59 3.37 -2.55
C GLY A 162 1.33 4.73 -3.19
N PHE A 163 1.82 4.92 -4.43
CA PHE A 163 1.46 6.06 -5.27
C PHE A 163 0.48 5.60 -6.34
N TYR A 164 -0.56 6.40 -6.60
CA TYR A 164 -1.63 6.07 -7.54
C TYR A 164 -2.05 7.31 -8.33
N ARG A 165 -2.38 7.16 -9.61
CA ARG A 165 -3.09 8.23 -10.32
C ARG A 165 -4.49 8.39 -9.74
N ARG A 166 -4.87 9.62 -9.36
CA ARG A 166 -6.17 9.90 -8.76
C ARG A 166 -7.33 9.54 -9.70
N TRP A 167 -7.21 9.83 -10.99
CA TRP A 167 -8.28 9.53 -11.94
C TRP A 167 -8.53 8.02 -12.11
N ILE A 168 -7.47 7.18 -12.07
CA ILE A 168 -7.64 5.73 -12.18
C ILE A 168 -8.23 5.12 -10.89
N TRP A 169 -7.85 5.67 -9.73
CA TRP A 169 -8.45 5.29 -8.47
C TRP A 169 -9.96 5.53 -8.48
N GLN A 170 -10.42 6.68 -9.00
CA GLN A 170 -11.83 6.99 -9.20
C GLN A 170 -12.49 6.07 -10.24
N ALA A 171 -11.84 5.81 -11.37
CA ALA A 171 -12.38 4.99 -12.44
C ALA A 171 -12.56 3.52 -12.06
N ILE A 172 -11.68 2.96 -11.21
CA ILE A 172 -11.79 1.59 -10.68
C ILE A 172 -12.93 1.50 -9.64
N GLY A 173 -13.29 2.60 -9.00
CA GLY A 173 -14.32 2.65 -7.96
C GLY A 173 -13.75 2.53 -6.55
N GLU A 174 -12.59 3.19 -6.33
CA GLU A 174 -11.96 3.31 -5.01
C GLU A 174 -11.35 1.99 -4.48
N PHE A 175 -10.77 2.03 -3.28
CA PHE A 175 -10.36 0.81 -2.59
C PHE A 175 -11.58 0.11 -1.99
N CYS A 176 -11.70 -1.19 -2.17
CA CYS A 176 -12.87 -1.95 -1.75
C CYS A 176 -13.04 -1.93 -0.22
N GLU A 177 -14.05 -1.23 0.28
CA GLU A 177 -14.30 -1.01 1.72
C GLU A 177 -14.69 -2.27 2.49
N ARG A 178 -15.09 -3.33 1.77
CA ARG A 178 -15.43 -4.64 2.35
C ARG A 178 -14.22 -5.52 2.59
N LEU A 179 -13.04 -5.07 2.13
CA LEU A 179 -11.77 -5.77 2.28
C LEU A 179 -10.91 -5.07 3.34
N ASP A 180 -10.12 -5.87 4.05
CA ASP A 180 -9.04 -5.32 4.87
C ASP A 180 -7.98 -4.67 3.95
N VAL A 181 -7.22 -3.74 4.46
CA VAL A 181 -6.20 -2.98 3.71
C VAL A 181 -5.26 -3.89 2.92
N SER A 182 -4.81 -5.00 3.53
CA SER A 182 -3.94 -5.98 2.88
C SER A 182 -4.59 -6.74 1.72
N TRP A 183 -5.89 -6.66 1.54
CA TRP A 183 -6.59 -7.28 0.42
C TRP A 183 -7.17 -6.25 -0.54
N ALA A 184 -7.48 -5.05 -0.03
CA ALA A 184 -7.92 -3.94 -0.87
C ALA A 184 -6.81 -3.48 -1.83
N ASP A 185 -5.53 -3.55 -1.42
CA ASP A 185 -4.39 -3.24 -2.27
C ASP A 185 -4.25 -4.22 -3.45
N VAL A 186 -4.38 -5.51 -3.19
CA VAL A 186 -4.33 -6.54 -4.25
C VAL A 186 -5.53 -6.44 -5.18
N ASP A 187 -6.74 -6.29 -4.63
CA ASP A 187 -7.96 -6.15 -5.43
C ASP A 187 -7.87 -4.98 -6.41
N PHE A 188 -7.40 -3.84 -5.90
CA PHE A 188 -7.16 -2.65 -6.73
C PHE A 188 -6.09 -2.90 -7.80
N ALA A 189 -4.96 -3.50 -7.44
CA ALA A 189 -3.86 -3.78 -8.36
C ALA A 189 -4.26 -4.75 -9.48
N LEU A 190 -5.05 -5.77 -9.17
CA LEU A 190 -5.58 -6.70 -10.17
C LEU A 190 -6.62 -6.03 -11.07
N SER A 191 -7.48 -5.17 -10.53
CA SER A 191 -8.43 -4.37 -11.29
C SER A 191 -7.70 -3.40 -12.24
N LEU A 192 -6.66 -2.72 -11.76
CA LEU A 192 -5.79 -1.87 -12.58
C LEU A 192 -5.23 -2.62 -13.79
N ARG A 193 -4.68 -3.81 -13.52
CA ARG A 193 -4.10 -4.66 -14.56
C ARG A 193 -5.15 -5.16 -15.57
N SER A 194 -6.36 -5.47 -15.13
CA SER A 194 -7.44 -5.90 -16.02
C SER A 194 -7.89 -4.81 -16.99
N LEU A 195 -7.68 -3.55 -16.64
CA LEU A 195 -7.90 -2.40 -17.51
C LEU A 195 -6.71 -2.10 -18.44
N GLY A 196 -5.65 -2.90 -18.41
CA GLY A 196 -4.47 -2.76 -19.27
C GLY A 196 -3.41 -1.79 -18.75
N TYR A 197 -3.58 -1.23 -17.53
CA TYR A 197 -2.58 -0.36 -16.92
C TYR A 197 -1.54 -1.15 -16.12
N ARG A 198 -0.43 -0.49 -15.82
CA ARG A 198 0.71 -1.10 -15.14
C ARG A 198 0.97 -0.49 -13.78
N ALA A 199 1.42 -1.34 -12.86
CA ALA A 199 2.08 -0.94 -11.65
C ALA A 199 3.58 -1.28 -11.74
N VAL A 200 4.44 -0.43 -11.21
CA VAL A 200 5.90 -0.61 -11.20
C VAL A 200 6.48 -0.44 -9.81
N LEU A 201 7.62 -1.07 -9.58
CA LEU A 201 8.49 -0.77 -8.46
C LEU A 201 9.48 0.30 -8.89
N GLU A 202 9.63 1.35 -8.08
CA GLU A 202 10.68 2.35 -8.25
C GLU A 202 11.72 2.22 -7.12
N PRO A 203 12.89 1.62 -7.39
CA PRO A 203 13.88 1.34 -6.36
C PRO A 203 14.59 2.58 -5.81
N ASP A 204 14.58 3.69 -6.55
CA ASP A 204 15.17 4.96 -6.10
C ASP A 204 14.20 5.79 -5.25
N SER A 205 12.91 5.41 -5.22
CA SER A 205 11.92 5.94 -4.27
C SER A 205 12.05 5.19 -2.95
N VAL A 206 13.04 5.56 -2.13
CA VAL A 206 13.35 4.85 -0.89
C VAL A 206 12.58 5.44 0.28
N MET A 207 12.01 4.59 1.13
CA MET A 207 11.38 4.95 2.39
C MET A 207 11.81 3.96 3.47
N ARG A 208 11.62 4.30 4.76
CA ARG A 208 12.00 3.44 5.88
C ARG A 208 10.77 2.94 6.63
N ALA A 209 10.80 1.69 7.03
CA ALA A 209 9.75 1.10 7.88
C ALA A 209 10.31 -0.04 8.71
N SER A 210 9.68 -0.35 9.83
CA SER A 210 9.99 -1.61 10.50
C SER A 210 9.30 -2.78 9.76
N PRO A 211 9.84 -4.00 9.82
CA PRO A 211 9.16 -5.17 9.26
C PRO A 211 7.74 -5.38 9.81
N ALA A 212 7.49 -4.97 11.05
CA ALA A 212 6.18 -5.07 11.69
C ALA A 212 5.13 -4.15 11.04
N THR A 213 5.55 -2.99 10.50
CA THR A 213 4.65 -2.03 9.86
C THR A 213 3.98 -2.60 8.60
N VAL A 214 4.69 -3.45 7.86
CA VAL A 214 4.20 -4.03 6.60
C VAL A 214 3.78 -5.50 6.75
N ALA A 215 3.89 -6.05 7.95
CA ALA A 215 3.47 -7.42 8.21
C ALA A 215 1.99 -7.61 7.89
N ASP A 216 1.68 -8.74 7.27
CA ASP A 216 0.28 -9.12 7.06
C ASP A 216 -0.44 -9.20 8.41
N ALA A 217 -1.71 -8.77 8.43
CA ALA A 217 -2.56 -8.94 9.60
C ALA A 217 -2.58 -10.41 10.04
N PRO A 218 -2.73 -10.68 11.35
CA PRO A 218 -2.85 -12.03 11.85
C PRO A 218 -3.92 -12.81 11.09
N VAL A 219 -3.65 -14.09 10.84
CA VAL A 219 -4.61 -14.95 10.14
C VAL A 219 -5.88 -15.04 10.97
N SER A 220 -6.97 -14.67 10.33
CA SER A 220 -8.31 -14.70 10.91
C SER A 220 -9.29 -15.25 9.88
N PHE A 221 -10.47 -15.65 10.33
CA PHE A 221 -11.56 -16.05 9.43
C PHE A 221 -11.88 -14.93 8.41
N ARG A 222 -11.87 -13.67 8.86
CA ARG A 222 -12.11 -12.50 8.02
C ARG A 222 -11.01 -12.35 6.94
N SER A 223 -9.75 -12.49 7.31
CA SER A 223 -8.64 -12.44 6.35
C SER A 223 -8.72 -13.57 5.32
N GLY A 224 -9.04 -14.79 5.74
CA GLY A 224 -9.28 -15.92 4.84
C GLY A 224 -10.45 -15.66 3.88
N HIS A 225 -11.57 -15.15 4.39
CA HIS A 225 -12.73 -14.79 3.56
C HIS A 225 -12.40 -13.68 2.54
N ASN A 226 -11.60 -12.70 2.92
CA ASN A 226 -11.15 -11.65 2.00
C ASN A 226 -10.22 -12.21 0.91
N ALA A 227 -9.33 -13.14 1.27
CA ALA A 227 -8.47 -13.86 0.31
C ALA A 227 -9.30 -14.58 -0.76
N GLU A 228 -10.31 -15.36 -0.33
CA GLU A 228 -11.24 -16.06 -1.23
C GLU A 228 -12.00 -15.09 -2.13
N ARG A 229 -12.51 -14.00 -1.57
CA ARG A 229 -13.23 -12.97 -2.32
C ARG A 229 -12.40 -12.37 -3.45
N VAL A 230 -11.18 -11.97 -3.15
CA VAL A 230 -10.25 -11.41 -4.14
C VAL A 230 -9.88 -12.47 -5.18
N PHE A 231 -9.60 -13.70 -4.73
CA PHE A 231 -9.27 -14.78 -5.64
C PHE A 231 -10.39 -15.04 -6.67
N TRP A 232 -11.61 -15.27 -6.21
CA TRP A 232 -12.73 -15.59 -7.09
C TRP A 232 -13.15 -14.42 -7.99
N ARG A 233 -13.03 -13.19 -7.50
CA ARG A 233 -13.27 -11.98 -8.30
C ARG A 233 -12.36 -11.88 -9.52
N HIS A 234 -11.10 -12.28 -9.37
CA HIS A 234 -10.07 -12.13 -10.40
C HIS A 234 -9.63 -13.45 -11.06
N ALA A 235 -10.21 -14.58 -10.67
CA ALA A 235 -9.83 -15.91 -11.19
C ALA A 235 -9.99 -16.03 -12.72
N ALA A 236 -11.03 -15.42 -13.28
CA ALA A 236 -11.28 -15.43 -14.73
C ALA A 236 -10.12 -14.80 -15.52
N ALA A 237 -9.55 -13.70 -15.04
CA ALA A 237 -8.42 -13.03 -15.69
C ALA A 237 -7.10 -13.82 -15.60
N SER A 238 -6.99 -14.75 -14.65
CA SER A 238 -5.80 -15.58 -14.44
C SER A 238 -5.84 -16.91 -15.20
N GLY A 239 -6.95 -17.23 -15.88
CA GLY A 239 -7.18 -18.51 -16.57
C GLY A 239 -7.77 -19.56 -15.62
N TRP A 240 -9.06 -19.87 -15.77
CA TRP A 240 -9.82 -20.79 -14.93
C TRP A 240 -9.15 -22.14 -14.63
N PRO A 241 -8.55 -22.88 -15.63
CA PRO A 241 -7.98 -24.19 -15.32
C PRO A 241 -6.81 -24.11 -14.35
N ALA A 242 -5.90 -23.14 -14.55
CA ALA A 242 -4.74 -22.95 -13.68
C ALA A 242 -5.15 -22.50 -12.27
N ALA A 243 -6.15 -21.62 -12.16
CA ALA A 243 -6.69 -21.17 -10.89
C ALA A 243 -7.28 -22.32 -10.08
N LEU A 244 -8.12 -23.16 -10.71
CA LEU A 244 -8.77 -24.31 -10.05
C LEU A 244 -7.77 -25.36 -9.53
N VAL A 245 -6.62 -25.53 -10.18
CA VAL A 245 -5.59 -26.44 -9.71
C VAL A 245 -4.70 -25.82 -8.64
N CYS A 246 -4.28 -24.57 -8.84
CA CYS A 246 -3.32 -23.92 -7.92
C CYS A 246 -3.95 -23.49 -6.61
N HIS A 247 -5.22 -23.11 -6.61
CA HIS A 247 -5.88 -22.56 -5.41
C HIS A 247 -6.02 -23.57 -4.25
N PRO A 248 -6.56 -24.79 -4.47
CA PRO A 248 -6.63 -25.79 -3.41
C PRO A 248 -5.25 -26.10 -2.79
N LEU A 249 -4.21 -26.18 -3.61
CA LEU A 249 -2.84 -26.41 -3.13
C LEU A 249 -2.33 -25.26 -2.27
N THR A 250 -2.70 -24.02 -2.62
CA THR A 250 -2.35 -22.83 -1.84
C THR A 250 -3.06 -22.82 -0.50
N VAL A 251 -4.35 -23.17 -0.46
CA VAL A 251 -5.14 -23.26 0.77
C VAL A 251 -4.58 -24.32 1.70
N VAL A 252 -4.36 -25.55 1.21
CA VAL A 252 -3.76 -26.65 1.98
C VAL A 252 -2.37 -26.25 2.49
N GLY A 253 -1.51 -25.70 1.64
CA GLY A 253 -0.19 -25.23 2.05
C GLY A 253 -0.24 -24.08 3.08
N SER A 254 -1.30 -23.28 3.11
CA SER A 254 -1.52 -22.27 4.15
C SER A 254 -1.90 -22.90 5.48
N LEU A 255 -2.81 -23.85 5.48
CA LEU A 255 -3.24 -24.57 6.67
C LEU A 255 -2.08 -25.32 7.33
N LEU A 256 -1.24 -26.02 6.54
CA LEU A 256 -0.07 -26.73 7.05
C LEU A 256 0.97 -25.80 7.70
N ARG A 257 1.20 -24.62 7.11
CA ARG A 257 2.13 -23.62 7.69
C ARG A 257 1.62 -23.06 9.03
N HIS A 258 0.31 -22.99 9.22
CA HIS A 258 -0.29 -22.51 10.47
C HIS A 258 -0.24 -23.58 11.55
N ALA A 259 -0.50 -24.83 11.20
CA ALA A 259 -0.38 -25.95 12.12
C ALA A 259 1.05 -26.08 12.69
N ASN A 260 2.07 -25.82 11.86
CA ASN A 260 3.48 -25.90 12.28
C ASN A 260 3.99 -24.67 13.08
N ARG A 261 3.23 -23.56 13.16
CA ARG A 261 3.61 -22.36 13.94
C ARG A 261 2.90 -22.28 15.29
N GLY A 262 1.96 -23.15 15.56
CA GLY A 262 1.17 -23.23 16.81
C GLY A 262 1.58 -24.40 17.74
N GLY A 263 2.71 -25.07 17.44
CA GLY A 263 3.27 -26.13 18.27
C GLY A 263 4.50 -25.65 19.07
#